data_fd8f5b1addf605951333745722557c8d
#
_entry.id   fd8f5b1addf605951333745722557c8d
#
_cell.length_a   1.000
_cell.length_b   1.000
_cell.length_c   1.000
_cell.angle_alpha   90.00
_cell.angle_beta   90.00
_cell.angle_gamma   90.00
#
_symmetry.space_group_name_H-M   'P 1'
#
loop_
_entity.id
_entity.type
_entity.pdbx_description
1 polymer ?
#
loop_
_entity_poly.entity_id
_entity_poly.type
_entity_poly.pdbx_seq_one_letter_code
_entity_poly.pdbx_strand_id
1 'polypeptide(L)'
;MSNQIKFVGLHAHSVFSVFDGLGYPQDHIDYAVENGMDALALTDHGNMNGLAYQVLHSKKLQKEGKDFKPIYGIEGYFIDSVAKWKEEKAEIDKNKKGRKKKELNSAVVI
;
A
#
# COMPACT_ATOMS: atom_id res chain seq x y z
N MET A 1 31.47 15.34 5.75
CA MET A 1 30.54 14.27 5.34
C MET A 1 29.17 14.61 5.89
N SER A 2 28.25 14.96 5.03
CA SER A 2 26.86 15.12 5.44
C SER A 2 26.28 13.74 5.74
N ASN A 3 25.90 13.47 6.98
CA ASN A 3 25.03 12.35 7.31
C ASN A 3 23.65 12.62 6.68
N GLN A 4 23.51 12.35 5.38
CA GLN A 4 22.21 12.36 4.75
C GLN A 4 21.40 11.20 5.31
N ILE A 5 20.38 11.51 6.09
CA ILE A 5 19.40 10.53 6.49
C ILE A 5 18.68 10.10 5.22
N LYS A 6 18.89 8.85 4.81
CA LYS A 6 18.18 8.28 3.68
C LYS A 6 16.73 8.00 4.08
N PHE A 7 15.81 8.58 3.35
CA PHE A 7 14.39 8.30 3.52
C PHE A 7 14.01 7.04 2.75
N VAL A 8 13.24 6.17 3.38
CA VAL A 8 12.60 5.01 2.76
C VAL A 8 11.09 5.13 2.97
N GLY A 9 10.34 5.25 1.88
CA GLY A 9 8.87 5.28 1.92
C GLY A 9 8.33 3.88 2.27
N LEU A 10 7.56 3.78 3.34
CA LEU A 10 6.96 2.51 3.80
C LEU A 10 5.46 2.42 3.53
N HIS A 11 4.86 3.46 2.96
CA HIS A 11 3.44 3.53 2.63
C HIS A 11 3.24 4.28 1.32
N ALA A 12 2.90 3.55 0.28
CA ALA A 12 2.64 4.12 -1.04
C ALA A 12 1.52 3.34 -1.75
N HIS A 13 0.66 4.09 -2.44
CA HIS A 13 -0.44 3.55 -3.22
C HIS A 13 -0.22 3.81 -4.71
N SER A 14 -0.35 2.76 -5.52
CA SER A 14 -0.34 2.86 -6.98
C SER A 14 -1.76 2.95 -7.54
N VAL A 15 -1.87 2.99 -8.87
CA VAL A 15 -3.16 2.95 -9.58
C VAL A 15 -4.00 1.73 -9.24
N PHE A 16 -3.41 0.66 -8.72
CA PHE A 16 -4.14 -0.54 -8.26
C PHE A 16 -4.88 -0.32 -6.93
N SER A 17 -4.55 0.74 -6.21
CA SER A 17 -5.36 1.25 -5.09
C SER A 17 -6.43 2.19 -5.67
N VAL A 18 -7.54 1.60 -6.13
CA VAL A 18 -8.59 2.30 -6.89
C VAL A 18 -9.18 3.46 -6.09
N PHE A 19 -9.29 4.64 -6.72
CA PHE A 19 -9.70 5.93 -6.13
C PHE A 19 -8.76 6.52 -5.07
N ASP A 20 -7.60 5.92 -4.84
CA ASP A 20 -6.73 6.24 -3.71
C ASP A 20 -5.28 6.51 -4.15
N GLY A 21 -4.82 5.89 -5.23
CA GLY A 21 -3.47 6.03 -5.76
C GLY A 21 -3.40 6.45 -7.22
N LEU A 22 -2.29 7.06 -7.59
CA LEU A 22 -1.94 7.45 -8.95
C LEU A 22 -0.63 6.78 -9.36
N GLY A 23 -0.44 6.61 -10.67
CA GLY A 23 0.78 6.05 -11.24
C GLY A 23 0.91 4.55 -11.09
N TYR A 24 1.64 3.95 -12.01
CA TYR A 24 1.96 2.53 -11.94
C TYR A 24 3.07 2.26 -10.91
N PRO A 25 3.22 1.02 -10.42
CA PRO A 25 4.30 0.68 -9.49
C PRO A 25 5.70 1.09 -9.98
N GLN A 26 5.98 0.93 -11.26
CA GLN A 26 7.26 1.35 -11.86
C GLN A 26 7.49 2.86 -11.79
N ASP A 27 6.45 3.67 -11.92
CA ASP A 27 6.56 5.14 -11.82
C ASP A 27 6.96 5.56 -10.40
N HIS A 28 6.39 4.91 -9.38
CA HIS A 28 6.76 5.14 -7.98
C HIS A 28 8.20 4.72 -7.69
N ILE A 29 8.64 3.60 -8.25
CA ILE A 29 10.01 3.11 -8.09
C ILE A 29 11.00 4.07 -8.77
N ASP A 30 10.73 4.49 -10.00
CA ASP A 30 11.58 5.44 -10.72
C ASP A 30 11.69 6.76 -9.97
N TYR A 31 10.58 7.29 -9.48
CA TYR A 31 10.59 8.49 -8.64
C TYR A 31 11.43 8.32 -7.37
N ALA A 32 11.31 7.18 -6.70
CA ALA A 32 12.13 6.88 -5.52
C ALA A 32 13.62 6.86 -5.85
N VAL A 33 14.00 6.20 -6.92
CA VAL A 33 15.40 6.13 -7.38
C VAL A 33 15.93 7.51 -7.76
N GLU A 34 15.16 8.30 -8.51
CA GLU A 34 15.53 9.67 -8.93
C GLU A 34 15.72 10.61 -7.74
N ASN A 35 15.02 10.38 -6.65
CA ASN A 35 15.12 11.16 -5.41
C ASN A 35 16.06 10.56 -4.36
N GLY A 36 16.91 9.61 -4.76
CA GLY A 36 17.96 9.06 -3.91
C GLY A 36 17.50 8.04 -2.87
N MET A 37 16.28 7.52 -3.01
CA MET A 37 15.82 6.40 -2.20
C MET A 37 16.37 5.08 -2.75
N ASP A 38 16.85 4.23 -1.89
CA ASP A 38 17.35 2.90 -2.26
C ASP A 38 16.34 1.77 -1.96
N ALA A 39 15.20 2.12 -1.40
CA ALA A 39 14.08 1.21 -1.16
C ALA A 39 12.74 1.96 -1.15
N LEU A 40 11.67 1.25 -1.47
CA LEU A 40 10.30 1.75 -1.36
C LEU A 40 9.34 0.57 -1.11
N ALA A 41 8.43 0.75 -0.18
CA ALA A 41 7.31 -0.16 0.01
C ALA A 41 6.11 0.30 -0.82
N LEU A 42 5.55 -0.61 -1.61
CA LEU A 42 4.26 -0.43 -2.25
C LEU A 42 3.21 -1.19 -1.41
N THR A 43 2.20 -0.47 -0.95
CA THR A 43 1.18 -0.97 -0.02
C THR A 43 -0.21 -0.57 -0.50
N ASP A 44 -0.62 -1.12 -1.63
CA ASP A 44 -1.94 -0.84 -2.21
C ASP A 44 -3.07 -1.27 -1.27
N HIS A 45 -4.18 -0.55 -1.33
CA HIS A 45 -5.28 -0.72 -0.41
C HIS A 45 -6.08 -2.00 -0.69
N GLY A 46 -5.95 -2.98 0.18
CA GLY A 46 -6.70 -4.23 0.13
C GLY A 46 -6.28 -5.22 -0.96
N ASN A 47 -5.20 -4.94 -1.70
CA ASN A 47 -4.73 -5.83 -2.77
C ASN A 47 -3.23 -5.72 -3.02
N MET A 48 -2.69 -6.68 -3.77
CA MET A 48 -1.30 -6.70 -4.26
C MET A 48 -1.24 -6.85 -5.79
N ASN A 49 -2.19 -6.27 -6.51
CA ASN A 49 -2.27 -6.41 -7.97
C ASN A 49 -1.07 -5.77 -8.71
N GLY A 50 -0.40 -4.82 -8.08
CA GLY A 50 0.82 -4.19 -8.60
C GLY A 50 2.11 -4.97 -8.38
N LEU A 51 2.07 -6.10 -7.67
CA LEU A 51 3.26 -6.86 -7.28
C LEU A 51 4.12 -7.29 -8.46
N ALA A 52 3.53 -7.81 -9.52
CA ALA A 52 4.27 -8.27 -10.69
C ALA A 52 5.04 -7.12 -11.37
N TYR A 53 4.43 -5.95 -11.49
CA TYR A 53 5.08 -4.75 -12.02
C TYR A 53 6.26 -4.31 -11.14
N GLN A 54 6.06 -4.32 -9.83
CA GLN A 54 7.11 -3.96 -8.87
C GLN A 54 8.30 -4.93 -8.96
N VAL A 55 8.05 -6.23 -8.99
CA VAL A 55 9.09 -7.26 -9.10
C VAL A 55 9.86 -7.14 -10.40
N LEU A 56 9.17 -7.05 -11.52
CA LEU A 56 9.80 -7.01 -12.85
C LEU A 56 10.63 -5.74 -13.02
N HIS A 57 10.10 -4.59 -12.62
CA HIS A 57 10.82 -3.33 -12.75
C HIS A 57 12.04 -3.26 -11.83
N SER A 58 11.94 -3.73 -10.59
CA SER A 58 13.07 -3.80 -9.67
C SER A 58 14.18 -4.72 -10.17
N LYS A 59 13.84 -5.86 -10.75
CA LYS A 59 14.82 -6.75 -11.39
C LYS A 59 15.50 -6.10 -12.59
N LYS A 60 14.77 -5.32 -13.37
CA LYS A 60 15.35 -4.55 -14.49
C LYS A 60 16.38 -3.55 -13.97
N LEU A 61 16.04 -2.77 -12.95
CA LEU A 61 16.95 -1.80 -12.34
C LEU A 61 18.21 -2.46 -11.77
N GLN A 62 18.06 -3.60 -11.10
CA GLN A 62 19.20 -4.36 -10.58
C GLN A 62 20.14 -4.86 -11.69
N LYS A 63 19.60 -5.30 -12.82
CA LYS A 63 20.39 -5.66 -14.01
C LYS A 63 21.14 -4.46 -14.62
N GLU A 64 20.58 -3.27 -14.51
CA GLU A 64 21.20 -2.02 -14.94
C GLU A 64 22.24 -1.49 -13.94
N GLY A 65 22.50 -2.22 -12.85
CA GLY A 65 23.47 -1.86 -11.81
C GLY A 65 22.95 -0.88 -10.76
N LYS A 66 21.64 -0.61 -10.73
CA LYS A 66 21.02 0.21 -9.68
C LYS A 66 20.70 -0.63 -8.45
N ASP A 67 21.20 -0.20 -7.30
CA ASP A 67 20.95 -0.85 -6.01
C ASP A 67 19.64 -0.34 -5.41
N PHE A 68 18.54 -0.97 -5.83
CA PHE A 68 17.20 -0.66 -5.34
C PHE A 68 16.53 -1.89 -4.74
N LYS A 69 16.00 -1.74 -3.52
CA LYS A 69 15.28 -2.79 -2.79
C LYS A 69 13.77 -2.54 -2.81
N PRO A 70 12.99 -3.35 -3.52
CA PRO A 70 11.54 -3.32 -3.38
C PRO A 70 11.13 -3.94 -2.04
N ILE A 71 10.18 -3.30 -1.37
CA ILE A 71 9.53 -3.83 -0.18
C ILE A 71 8.08 -4.13 -0.56
N TYR A 72 7.68 -5.37 -0.41
CA TYR A 72 6.34 -5.83 -0.78
C TYR A 72 5.42 -5.75 0.42
N GLY A 73 4.27 -5.12 0.26
CA GLY A 73 3.31 -4.94 1.34
C GLY A 73 1.89 -4.78 0.84
N ILE A 74 0.99 -4.66 1.78
CA ILE A 74 -0.42 -4.41 1.54
C ILE A 74 -0.95 -3.51 2.65
N GLU A 75 -1.84 -2.58 2.34
CA GLU A 75 -2.65 -1.91 3.33
C GLU A 75 -3.90 -2.73 3.60
N GLY A 76 -3.95 -3.35 4.76
CA GLY A 76 -5.06 -4.20 5.19
C GLY A 76 -5.94 -3.55 6.22
N TYR A 77 -7.11 -4.13 6.44
CA TYR A 77 -8.00 -3.75 7.52
C TYR A 77 -7.79 -4.69 8.71
N PHE A 78 -7.57 -4.12 9.86
CA PHE A 78 -7.45 -4.86 11.11
C PHE A 78 -8.73 -4.76 11.92
N ILE A 79 -9.17 -5.88 12.46
CA ILE A 79 -10.31 -5.99 13.39
C ILE A 79 -9.96 -6.97 14.50
N ASP A 80 -10.39 -6.67 15.71
CA ASP A 80 -10.11 -7.50 16.88
C ASP A 80 -10.77 -8.89 16.82
N SER A 81 -11.96 -8.96 16.25
CA SER A 81 -12.74 -10.20 16.15
C SER A 81 -13.63 -10.21 14.91
N VAL A 82 -13.44 -11.21 14.06
CA VAL A 82 -14.26 -11.41 12.87
C VAL A 82 -15.73 -11.70 13.24
N ALA A 83 -15.96 -12.47 14.31
CA ALA A 83 -17.31 -12.77 14.78
C ALA A 83 -18.05 -11.50 15.19
N LYS A 84 -17.44 -10.69 16.06
CA LYS A 84 -18.00 -9.41 16.51
C LYS A 84 -18.25 -8.45 15.35
N TRP A 85 -17.32 -8.35 14.41
CA TRP A 85 -17.46 -7.51 13.22
C TRP A 85 -18.65 -7.94 12.34
N LYS A 86 -18.85 -9.26 12.16
CA LYS A 86 -19.99 -9.79 11.40
C LYS A 86 -21.33 -9.47 12.07
N GLU A 87 -21.41 -9.55 13.39
CA GLU A 87 -22.61 -9.20 14.17
C GLU A 87 -22.94 -7.71 14.02
N GLU A 88 -21.95 -6.83 14.23
CA GLU A 88 -22.11 -5.39 14.09
C GLU A 88 -22.51 -5.00 12.66
N LYS A 89 -21.91 -5.64 11.65
CA LYS A 89 -22.25 -5.42 10.24
C LYS A 89 -23.68 -5.84 9.94
N ALA A 90 -24.13 -6.99 10.45
CA ALA A 90 -25.50 -7.48 10.29
C ALA A 90 -26.54 -6.52 10.93
N GLU A 91 -26.22 -5.95 12.08
CA GLU A 91 -27.08 -4.93 12.73
C GLU A 91 -27.16 -3.64 11.89
N ILE A 92 -26.04 -3.17 11.37
CA ILE A 92 -26.00 -1.98 10.50
C ILE A 92 -26.81 -2.21 9.23
N ASP A 93 -26.70 -3.38 8.62
CA ASP A 93 -27.43 -3.73 7.40
C ASP A 93 -28.96 -3.85 7.67
N LYS A 94 -29.36 -4.30 8.84
CA LYS A 94 -30.78 -4.29 9.28
C LYS A 94 -31.31 -2.87 9.48
N ASN A 95 -30.46 -1.94 9.93
CA ASN A 95 -30.83 -0.56 10.27
C ASN A 95 -30.59 0.44 9.14
N LYS A 96 -30.37 0.01 7.90
CA LYS A 96 -30.01 0.84 6.74
C LYS A 96 -31.07 1.88 6.29
N LYS A 97 -32.23 1.94 6.91
CA LYS A 97 -33.19 3.02 6.67
C LYS A 97 -32.81 4.27 7.48
N GLY A 98 -31.81 5.04 7.03
CA GLY A 98 -31.61 6.44 7.37
C GLY A 98 -30.53 6.81 8.36
N ARG A 99 -29.46 6.03 8.59
CA ARG A 99 -28.36 6.41 9.50
C ARG A 99 -26.98 6.44 8.85
N LYS A 100 -26.15 7.40 9.29
CA LYS A 100 -24.75 7.55 8.88
C LYS A 100 -23.97 6.23 9.10
N LYS A 101 -23.18 5.87 8.08
CA LYS A 101 -22.28 4.73 8.11
C LYS A 101 -21.30 4.86 9.27
N LYS A 102 -21.34 3.93 10.21
CA LYS A 102 -20.34 3.85 11.28
C LYS A 102 -19.10 3.17 10.73
N GLU A 103 -17.94 3.78 10.89
CA GLU A 103 -16.67 3.12 10.54
C GLU A 103 -16.39 2.01 11.54
N LEU A 104 -16.27 0.77 11.02
CA LEU A 104 -16.04 -0.44 11.80
C LEU A 104 -14.60 -0.93 11.76
N ASN A 105 -13.77 -0.35 10.91
CA ASN A 105 -12.46 -0.88 10.57
C ASN A 105 -11.37 0.17 10.83
N SER A 106 -10.21 -0.33 11.26
CA SER A 106 -8.97 0.43 11.22
C SER A 106 -8.08 -0.12 10.10
N ALA A 107 -7.52 0.78 9.28
CA ALA A 107 -6.53 0.39 8.27
C ALA A 107 -5.16 0.20 8.92
N VAL A 108 -4.46 -0.87 8.55
CA VAL A 108 -3.09 -1.17 8.99
C VAL A 108 -2.24 -1.45 7.77
N VAL A 109 -1.08 -0.83 7.69
CA VAL A 109 -0.07 -1.09 6.64
C VAL A 109 0.79 -2.28 7.06
N ILE A 110 0.82 -3.28 6.19
CA ILE A 110 1.57 -4.52 6.41
C ILE A 110 2.60 -4.69 5.30
#